data_f47b0701f2d567af0655f9cc3c052c77
#
_entry.id   f47b0701f2d567af0655f9cc3c052c77
#
_cell.length_a   1.000
_cell.length_b   1.000
_cell.length_c   1.000
_cell.angle_alpha   90.00
_cell.angle_beta   90.00
_cell.angle_gamma   90.00
#
_symmetry.space_group_name_H-M   'P 1'
#
loop_
_entity.id
_entity.type
_entity.pdbx_description
1 polymer ?
#
loop_
_entity_poly.entity_id
_entity_poly.type
_entity_poly.pdbx_seq_one_letter_code
_entity_poly.pdbx_strand_id
1 'polypeptide(L)'
;MTATGTVDRYARLTRMIATDQCVILDGANGTELIKVRGGRPEVEEHVWGLTALLDAPEDVARVHRSYIDVGCDVVCTNTWGLPTALREGAIGLLGSSEPVHWMDIVRRAVGLARSAAQDAGRADEVAIAFSINGDVDTPDGRETIALLSRAFEEERPDLILLETLSLVRSSTYATVEALLDTGIPVWLSFRRCRQGVCGVYGEHWGGPEGDAFGRAARRFEEMGVGALAINCIPPDHVAGMLSWLRDFTDLPLGVYPNLGYLSAAGWREEPGVKGTEYAELALSWRDEGAQVIGGCCGVRPEHLKAARAALADTKPGHDRPAVLTTENGSTGKRREPPSWADPRGREMFPLDMPEIDVEEGVFVPTQGSFLIWKYLYREGVGAHQRCLDIGSGSGLLTVQLARNGAAHVHAIDIDATSVKNTLTNAFRNGVADKVSAAAQDLYPWVPEERYDVIVASLYQTPVDPFEQVATHRPLDYWGRNLLDHLIRLLPEALADDGTAYMMQLSVIGRRRTAELLDGLGYQARVVDFSFFEFSELFSTKREQITRVEEHSDAYHLRFGSTDVMVAYLLEITRKSKDTTDR
;
A
#
# COMPACT_ATOMS: atom_id res chain seq x y z
N MET A 1 39.77 28.89 -21.73
CA MET A 1 39.05 27.69 -21.30
C MET A 1 37.71 28.15 -20.79
N THR A 2 36.69 28.14 -21.60
CA THR A 2 35.32 28.48 -21.27
C THR A 2 34.76 27.36 -20.41
N ALA A 3 34.33 27.70 -19.19
CA ALA A 3 33.58 26.78 -18.36
C ALA A 3 32.32 26.35 -19.15
N THR A 4 32.32 25.12 -19.63
CA THR A 4 31.11 24.48 -20.14
C THR A 4 30.16 24.34 -18.94
N GLY A 5 29.17 25.23 -18.88
CA GLY A 5 28.13 25.10 -17.87
C GLY A 5 27.51 23.72 -17.94
N THR A 6 27.55 22.98 -16.85
CA THR A 6 26.84 21.70 -16.71
C THR A 6 25.38 21.94 -17.03
N VAL A 7 24.85 21.27 -18.07
CA VAL A 7 23.43 21.36 -18.42
C VAL A 7 22.63 20.73 -17.30
N ASP A 8 21.79 21.53 -16.67
CA ASP A 8 20.88 21.06 -15.61
C ASP A 8 19.62 20.49 -16.27
N ARG A 9 19.60 19.17 -16.47
CA ARG A 9 18.48 18.43 -17.10
C ARG A 9 17.26 18.42 -16.21
N TYR A 10 17.44 18.39 -14.90
CA TYR A 10 16.31 18.48 -13.97
C TYR A 10 15.63 19.84 -14.05
N ALA A 11 16.38 20.94 -14.13
CA ALA A 11 15.81 22.26 -14.37
C ALA A 11 15.06 22.36 -15.70
N ARG A 12 15.45 21.57 -16.72
CA ARG A 12 14.65 21.45 -17.95
C ARG A 12 13.29 20.83 -17.68
N LEU A 13 13.23 19.71 -16.93
CA LEU A 13 11.96 19.07 -16.56
C LEU A 13 11.05 20.02 -15.77
N THR A 14 11.62 20.73 -14.81
CA THR A 14 10.88 21.73 -14.00
C THR A 14 10.30 22.84 -14.89
N ARG A 15 11.07 23.32 -15.89
CA ARG A 15 10.55 24.31 -16.85
C ARG A 15 9.43 23.76 -17.74
N MET A 16 9.55 22.50 -18.21
CA MET A 16 8.49 21.86 -18.99
C MET A 16 7.18 21.82 -18.18
N ILE A 17 7.25 21.37 -16.93
CA ILE A 17 6.11 21.32 -16.02
C ILE A 17 5.52 22.73 -15.77
N ALA A 18 6.38 23.71 -15.51
CA ALA A 18 5.97 25.09 -15.25
C ALA A 18 5.35 25.79 -16.46
N THR A 19 5.59 25.28 -17.68
CA THR A 19 5.02 25.78 -18.94
C THR A 19 3.91 24.87 -19.49
N ASP A 20 3.30 24.06 -18.64
CA ASP A 20 2.24 23.13 -18.97
C ASP A 20 2.61 22.05 -20.00
N GLN A 21 3.88 21.82 -20.25
CA GLN A 21 4.32 20.71 -21.10
C GLN A 21 4.31 19.40 -20.31
N CYS A 22 3.88 18.32 -20.96
CA CYS A 22 3.93 16.99 -20.35
C CYS A 22 5.34 16.43 -20.43
N VAL A 23 5.88 16.00 -19.28
CA VAL A 23 7.11 15.23 -19.19
C VAL A 23 6.81 13.76 -19.50
N ILE A 24 7.53 13.17 -20.43
CA ILE A 24 7.39 11.76 -20.80
C ILE A 24 8.48 10.95 -20.09
N LEU A 25 8.06 10.15 -19.11
CA LEU A 25 8.88 9.13 -18.46
C LEU A 25 8.96 7.90 -19.38
N ASP A 26 10.01 7.11 -19.25
CA ASP A 26 10.14 5.85 -20.00
C ASP A 26 9.10 4.80 -19.58
N GLY A 27 9.20 3.62 -20.17
CA GLY A 27 8.33 2.48 -19.90
C GLY A 27 9.04 1.38 -19.13
N ALA A 28 8.56 0.17 -19.30
CA ALA A 28 8.98 -1.01 -18.59
C ALA A 28 10.39 -1.48 -18.98
N ASN A 29 11.40 -1.05 -18.28
CA ASN A 29 12.77 -1.53 -18.52
C ASN A 29 12.88 -3.05 -18.38
N GLY A 30 12.32 -3.66 -17.33
CA GLY A 30 12.41 -5.10 -17.08
C GLY A 30 11.69 -5.94 -18.14
N THR A 31 10.43 -5.65 -18.45
CA THR A 31 9.67 -6.44 -19.45
C THR A 31 10.16 -6.22 -20.89
N GLU A 32 10.65 -5.04 -21.22
CA GLU A 32 11.26 -4.78 -22.54
C GLU A 32 12.62 -5.50 -22.66
N LEU A 33 13.39 -5.56 -21.57
CA LEU A 33 14.65 -6.31 -21.54
C LEU A 33 14.42 -7.82 -21.78
N ILE A 34 13.40 -8.43 -21.17
CA ILE A 34 13.01 -9.83 -21.41
C ILE A 34 12.75 -10.04 -22.91
N LYS A 35 12.05 -9.12 -23.57
CA LYS A 35 11.76 -9.19 -24.99
C LYS A 35 13.03 -9.07 -25.85
N VAL A 36 13.89 -8.11 -25.54
CA VAL A 36 15.18 -7.89 -26.25
C VAL A 36 16.06 -9.13 -26.16
N ARG A 37 16.03 -9.85 -25.04
CA ARG A 37 16.76 -11.10 -24.79
C ARG A 37 16.06 -12.35 -25.32
N GLY A 38 15.01 -12.22 -26.13
CA GLY A 38 14.34 -13.34 -26.82
C GLY A 38 13.26 -14.04 -26.01
N GLY A 39 12.64 -13.37 -25.05
CA GLY A 39 11.44 -13.84 -24.35
C GLY A 39 11.67 -14.96 -23.35
N ARG A 40 12.88 -15.10 -22.81
CA ARG A 40 13.18 -16.06 -21.75
C ARG A 40 12.77 -15.48 -20.39
N PRO A 41 11.67 -15.93 -19.76
CA PRO A 41 11.22 -15.44 -18.46
C PRO A 41 12.08 -15.94 -17.29
N GLU A 42 13.05 -16.81 -17.52
CA GLU A 42 13.88 -17.44 -16.49
C GLU A 42 14.92 -16.52 -15.85
N VAL A 43 14.97 -15.24 -16.27
CA VAL A 43 15.91 -14.27 -15.76
C VAL A 43 15.20 -13.36 -14.78
N GLU A 44 15.14 -13.79 -13.50
CA GLU A 44 15.12 -12.92 -12.34
C GLU A 44 13.96 -11.91 -12.27
N GLU A 45 12.73 -12.41 -12.25
CA GLU A 45 11.55 -11.58 -12.02
C GLU A 45 11.64 -10.77 -10.72
N HIS A 46 12.31 -11.28 -9.68
CA HIS A 46 12.41 -10.61 -8.38
C HIS A 46 13.37 -9.43 -8.35
N VAL A 47 14.35 -9.36 -9.27
CA VAL A 47 15.29 -8.21 -9.37
C VAL A 47 15.15 -7.42 -10.67
N TRP A 48 14.20 -7.76 -11.51
CA TRP A 48 13.77 -7.02 -12.70
C TRP A 48 14.90 -6.53 -13.60
N GLY A 49 15.83 -7.43 -13.94
CA GLY A 49 16.90 -7.17 -14.89
C GLY A 49 18.14 -6.47 -14.31
N LEU A 50 18.28 -6.43 -12.99
CA LEU A 50 19.48 -5.90 -12.34
C LEU A 50 20.74 -6.62 -12.80
N THR A 51 20.69 -7.95 -12.96
CA THR A 51 21.82 -8.77 -13.44
C THR A 51 22.25 -8.43 -14.85
N ALA A 52 21.34 -7.96 -15.70
CA ALA A 52 21.69 -7.54 -17.06
C ALA A 52 22.68 -6.36 -17.10
N LEU A 53 22.77 -5.58 -16.03
CA LEU A 53 23.82 -4.56 -15.90
C LEU A 53 25.23 -5.18 -15.90
N LEU A 54 25.35 -6.45 -15.57
CA LEU A 54 26.62 -7.19 -15.50
C LEU A 54 26.82 -8.10 -16.70
N ASP A 55 25.82 -8.91 -17.04
CA ASP A 55 25.92 -9.98 -18.04
C ASP A 55 25.51 -9.56 -19.46
N ALA A 56 24.69 -8.50 -19.61
CA ALA A 56 24.21 -8.00 -20.90
C ALA A 56 24.02 -6.46 -20.93
N PRO A 57 25.05 -5.68 -20.59
CA PRO A 57 24.93 -4.22 -20.53
C PRO A 57 24.51 -3.57 -21.86
N GLU A 58 24.87 -4.18 -23.00
CA GLU A 58 24.44 -3.75 -24.33
C GLU A 58 22.95 -3.89 -24.56
N ASP A 59 22.28 -4.90 -23.95
CA ASP A 59 20.84 -5.05 -24.02
C ASP A 59 20.14 -3.97 -23.18
N VAL A 60 20.68 -3.65 -22.01
CA VAL A 60 20.22 -2.53 -21.19
C VAL A 60 20.33 -1.21 -21.94
N ALA A 61 21.50 -0.94 -22.54
CA ALA A 61 21.71 0.26 -23.35
C ALA A 61 20.73 0.34 -24.53
N ARG A 62 20.42 -0.80 -25.16
CA ARG A 62 19.43 -0.88 -26.25
C ARG A 62 18.03 -0.55 -25.78
N VAL A 63 17.63 -1.02 -24.60
CA VAL A 63 16.33 -0.68 -24.00
C VAL A 63 16.25 0.81 -23.72
N HIS A 64 17.23 1.41 -23.04
CA HIS A 64 17.26 2.86 -22.82
C HIS A 64 17.19 3.63 -24.14
N ARG A 65 17.98 3.22 -25.13
CA ARG A 65 17.99 3.87 -26.45
C ARG A 65 16.61 3.85 -27.11
N SER A 66 15.88 2.73 -27.02
CA SER A 66 14.56 2.59 -27.63
C SER A 66 13.53 3.59 -27.07
N TYR A 67 13.59 3.88 -25.76
CA TYR A 67 12.75 4.89 -25.13
C TYR A 67 13.19 6.33 -25.45
N ILE A 68 14.50 6.56 -25.51
CA ILE A 68 15.05 7.86 -25.88
C ILE A 68 14.67 8.22 -27.32
N ASP A 69 14.75 7.28 -28.25
CA ASP A 69 14.43 7.47 -29.66
C ASP A 69 12.95 7.80 -29.93
N VAL A 70 12.04 7.33 -29.08
CA VAL A 70 10.61 7.69 -29.18
C VAL A 70 10.27 8.98 -28.45
N GLY A 71 11.25 9.62 -27.83
CA GLY A 71 11.14 10.97 -27.30
C GLY A 71 10.91 11.06 -25.79
N CYS A 72 11.20 10.04 -25.00
CA CYS A 72 11.14 10.18 -23.54
C CYS A 72 12.09 11.30 -23.05
N ASP A 73 11.63 12.04 -22.04
CA ASP A 73 12.35 13.13 -21.40
C ASP A 73 13.12 12.65 -20.16
N VAL A 74 12.69 11.53 -19.59
CA VAL A 74 13.31 10.86 -18.44
C VAL A 74 13.45 9.38 -18.76
N VAL A 75 14.60 8.79 -18.44
CA VAL A 75 14.80 7.34 -18.47
C VAL A 75 15.28 6.85 -17.11
N CYS A 76 14.69 5.72 -16.66
CA CYS A 76 15.01 5.09 -15.39
C CYS A 76 16.14 4.09 -15.53
N THR A 77 17.04 4.04 -14.55
CA THR A 77 18.07 3.00 -14.49
C THR A 77 17.47 1.64 -14.13
N ASN A 78 18.13 0.55 -14.54
CA ASN A 78 17.72 -0.82 -14.20
C ASN A 78 18.11 -1.21 -12.76
N THR A 79 17.83 -0.35 -11.78
CA THR A 79 18.27 -0.50 -10.39
C THR A 79 17.12 -0.64 -9.39
N TRP A 80 15.89 -0.77 -9.89
CA TRP A 80 14.70 -0.89 -9.03
C TRP A 80 14.86 -2.02 -8.00
N GLY A 81 15.36 -3.19 -8.39
CA GLY A 81 15.56 -4.35 -7.51
C GLY A 81 16.82 -4.31 -6.64
N LEU A 82 17.64 -3.26 -6.71
CA LEU A 82 18.90 -3.20 -5.97
C LEU A 82 18.72 -3.27 -4.45
N PRO A 83 17.79 -2.53 -3.81
CA PRO A 83 17.57 -2.66 -2.37
C PRO A 83 17.14 -4.07 -1.95
N THR A 84 16.30 -4.74 -2.75
CA THR A 84 15.89 -6.14 -2.53
C THR A 84 17.09 -7.07 -2.58
N ALA A 85 17.92 -6.95 -3.63
CA ALA A 85 19.11 -7.78 -3.82
C ALA A 85 20.16 -7.58 -2.70
N LEU A 86 20.30 -6.35 -2.19
CA LEU A 86 21.18 -6.05 -1.05
C LEU A 86 20.67 -6.73 0.22
N ARG A 87 19.40 -6.59 0.53
CA ARG A 87 18.76 -7.19 1.71
C ARG A 87 18.85 -8.73 1.69
N GLU A 88 18.68 -9.35 0.54
CA GLU A 88 18.73 -10.80 0.38
C GLU A 88 20.15 -11.37 0.30
N GLY A 89 21.18 -10.53 0.30
CA GLY A 89 22.58 -10.95 0.10
C GLY A 89 22.84 -11.52 -1.29
N ALA A 90 21.91 -11.26 -2.25
CA ALA A 90 21.92 -11.86 -3.58
C ALA A 90 22.97 -11.28 -4.51
N ILE A 91 23.58 -10.13 -4.18
CA ILE A 91 24.54 -9.45 -5.04
C ILE A 91 25.78 -10.31 -5.34
N GLY A 92 26.22 -11.14 -4.41
CA GLY A 92 27.31 -12.11 -4.64
C GLY A 92 26.94 -13.27 -5.57
N LEU A 93 25.65 -13.44 -5.89
CA LEU A 93 25.10 -14.50 -6.75
C LEU A 93 24.76 -14.02 -8.16
N LEU A 94 24.95 -12.72 -8.44
CA LEU A 94 24.61 -12.12 -9.73
C LEU A 94 25.60 -12.52 -10.84
N GLY A 95 25.80 -13.82 -11.07
CA GLY A 95 26.29 -14.42 -12.33
C GLY A 95 27.66 -13.99 -12.86
N SER A 96 28.40 -13.10 -12.22
CA SER A 96 29.74 -12.71 -12.63
C SER A 96 30.79 -13.66 -12.07
N SER A 97 31.79 -14.01 -12.88
CA SER A 97 32.93 -14.84 -12.47
C SER A 97 33.84 -14.16 -11.42
N GLU A 98 33.61 -12.88 -11.13
CA GLU A 98 34.34 -12.08 -10.13
C GLU A 98 33.33 -11.31 -9.24
N PRO A 99 33.64 -11.14 -7.94
CA PRO A 99 32.80 -10.36 -7.04
C PRO A 99 32.74 -8.89 -7.48
N VAL A 100 31.57 -8.40 -7.85
CA VAL A 100 31.35 -6.98 -8.19
C VAL A 100 30.80 -6.26 -6.97
N HIS A 101 31.41 -5.13 -6.63
CA HIS A 101 30.87 -4.30 -5.56
C HIS A 101 29.60 -3.60 -6.05
N TRP A 102 28.53 -3.62 -5.26
CA TRP A 102 27.22 -3.09 -5.68
C TRP A 102 27.24 -1.59 -6.07
N MET A 103 28.14 -0.78 -5.52
CA MET A 103 28.31 0.61 -5.96
C MET A 103 28.81 0.72 -7.40
N ASP A 104 29.54 -0.28 -7.91
CA ASP A 104 29.95 -0.31 -9.32
C ASP A 104 28.76 -0.61 -10.23
N ILE A 105 27.78 -1.39 -9.73
CA ILE A 105 26.50 -1.62 -10.41
C ILE A 105 25.74 -0.29 -10.53
N VAL A 106 25.68 0.51 -9.46
CA VAL A 106 25.06 1.84 -9.45
C VAL A 106 25.69 2.75 -10.50
N ARG A 107 27.03 2.89 -10.49
CA ARG A 107 27.77 3.72 -11.46
C ARG A 107 27.51 3.25 -12.89
N ARG A 108 27.59 1.95 -13.11
CA ARG A 108 27.35 1.35 -14.43
C ARG A 108 25.95 1.63 -14.93
N ALA A 109 24.93 1.51 -14.07
CA ALA A 109 23.55 1.76 -14.46
C ALA A 109 23.33 3.20 -14.91
N VAL A 110 23.81 4.18 -14.15
CA VAL A 110 23.72 5.60 -14.52
C VAL A 110 24.54 5.88 -15.78
N GLY A 111 25.77 5.34 -15.87
CA GLY A 111 26.66 5.51 -17.03
C GLY A 111 26.06 4.94 -18.30
N LEU A 112 25.42 3.77 -18.28
CA LEU A 112 24.76 3.17 -19.47
C LEU A 112 23.60 4.02 -19.97
N ALA A 113 22.72 4.49 -19.06
CA ALA A 113 21.60 5.35 -19.42
C ALA A 113 22.11 6.68 -20.01
N ARG A 114 23.14 7.25 -19.43
CA ARG A 114 23.79 8.50 -19.93
C ARG A 114 24.42 8.30 -21.28
N SER A 115 25.16 7.20 -21.50
CA SER A 115 25.73 6.86 -22.81
C SER A 115 24.68 6.67 -23.87
N ALA A 116 23.55 6.00 -23.55
CA ALA A 116 22.43 5.85 -24.47
C ALA A 116 21.82 7.20 -24.89
N ALA A 117 21.75 8.17 -23.97
CA ALA A 117 21.32 9.54 -24.28
C ALA A 117 22.34 10.29 -25.18
N GLN A 118 23.65 10.09 -24.96
CA GLN A 118 24.70 10.65 -25.79
C GLN A 118 24.66 10.08 -27.20
N ASP A 119 24.53 8.77 -27.33
CA ASP A 119 24.47 8.07 -28.63
C ASP A 119 23.21 8.45 -29.41
N ALA A 120 22.13 8.83 -28.72
CA ALA A 120 20.91 9.37 -29.31
C ALA A 120 21.05 10.84 -29.75
N GLY A 121 22.13 11.52 -29.40
CA GLY A 121 22.29 12.96 -29.62
C GLY A 121 21.39 13.83 -28.70
N ARG A 122 20.88 13.26 -27.60
CA ARG A 122 19.96 13.92 -26.66
C ARG A 122 20.54 14.06 -25.25
N ALA A 123 21.85 14.06 -25.13
CA ALA A 123 22.58 14.11 -23.86
C ALA A 123 22.15 15.30 -22.95
N ASP A 124 21.79 16.43 -23.56
CA ASP A 124 21.39 17.64 -22.83
C ASP A 124 19.88 17.73 -22.57
N GLU A 125 19.12 16.80 -23.11
CA GLU A 125 17.64 16.82 -23.02
C GLU A 125 17.09 15.77 -22.07
N VAL A 126 17.69 14.58 -22.05
CA VAL A 126 17.16 13.42 -21.30
C VAL A 126 17.76 13.38 -19.91
N ALA A 127 16.90 13.41 -18.90
CA ALA A 127 17.27 13.24 -17.51
C ALA A 127 17.35 11.74 -17.15
N ILE A 128 18.31 11.39 -16.32
CA ILE A 128 18.51 10.03 -15.82
C ILE A 128 17.94 9.94 -14.42
N ALA A 129 16.90 9.12 -14.24
CA ALA A 129 16.29 8.81 -12.95
C ALA A 129 16.92 7.54 -12.37
N PHE A 130 17.52 7.65 -11.19
CA PHE A 130 17.95 6.47 -10.44
C PHE A 130 16.76 5.82 -9.75
N SER A 131 16.30 4.69 -10.28
CA SER A 131 15.12 3.98 -9.78
C SER A 131 15.48 3.04 -8.63
N ILE A 132 14.76 3.14 -7.52
CA ILE A 132 14.83 2.22 -6.38
C ILE A 132 13.43 1.91 -5.83
N ASN A 133 13.26 0.69 -5.31
CA ASN A 133 12.00 0.29 -4.70
C ASN A 133 11.93 0.60 -3.19
N GLY A 134 10.76 0.35 -2.58
CA GLY A 134 10.48 0.61 -1.18
C GLY A 134 11.23 -0.28 -0.18
N ASP A 135 12.02 -1.26 -0.61
CA ASP A 135 12.82 -2.11 0.29
C ASP A 135 13.97 -1.33 0.96
N VAL A 136 14.27 -0.14 0.46
CA VAL A 136 15.16 0.82 1.12
C VAL A 136 14.53 1.46 2.37
N ASP A 137 13.22 1.35 2.54
CA ASP A 137 12.47 1.87 3.71
C ASP A 137 12.59 0.92 4.92
N THR A 138 13.81 0.69 5.36
CA THR A 138 14.19 -0.14 6.50
C THR A 138 15.18 0.61 7.40
N PRO A 139 15.38 0.18 8.65
CA PRO A 139 16.44 0.75 9.50
C PRO A 139 17.82 0.75 8.86
N ASP A 140 18.16 -0.31 8.12
CA ASP A 140 19.44 -0.45 7.41
C ASP A 140 19.48 0.35 6.10
N GLY A 141 18.32 0.79 5.62
CA GLY A 141 18.18 1.56 4.38
C GLY A 141 18.92 2.90 4.41
N ARG A 142 19.04 3.52 5.58
CA ARG A 142 19.81 4.78 5.74
C ARG A 142 21.30 4.57 5.46
N GLU A 143 21.86 3.45 5.86
CA GLU A 143 23.25 3.10 5.56
C GLU A 143 23.40 2.87 4.04
N THR A 144 22.47 2.18 3.43
CA THR A 144 22.41 1.99 1.98
C THR A 144 22.34 3.34 1.25
N ILE A 145 21.50 4.27 1.69
CA ILE A 145 21.40 5.62 1.08
C ILE A 145 22.70 6.40 1.25
N ALA A 146 23.34 6.33 2.41
CA ALA A 146 24.63 6.99 2.64
C ALA A 146 25.73 6.45 1.69
N LEU A 147 25.69 5.14 1.39
CA LEU A 147 26.60 4.53 0.43
C LEU A 147 26.24 4.88 -1.03
N LEU A 148 24.95 4.99 -1.36
CA LEU A 148 24.49 5.51 -2.66
C LEU A 148 25.02 6.91 -2.91
N SER A 149 24.98 7.80 -1.91
CA SER A 149 25.52 9.17 -2.03
C SER A 149 26.98 9.17 -2.48
N ARG A 150 27.78 8.22 -1.97
CA ARG A 150 29.20 8.06 -2.38
C ARG A 150 29.34 7.59 -3.82
N ALA A 151 28.47 6.67 -4.27
CA ALA A 151 28.48 6.24 -5.66
C ALA A 151 28.10 7.38 -6.62
N PHE A 152 27.20 8.25 -6.19
CA PHE A 152 26.73 9.42 -6.95
C PHE A 152 27.76 10.58 -7.02
N GLU A 153 28.78 10.60 -6.17
CA GLU A 153 29.91 11.54 -6.31
C GLU A 153 30.67 11.32 -7.62
N GLU A 154 30.73 10.07 -8.10
CA GLU A 154 31.45 9.72 -9.33
C GLU A 154 30.52 9.68 -10.56
N GLU A 155 29.30 9.16 -10.40
CA GLU A 155 28.30 9.06 -11.47
C GLU A 155 26.93 9.51 -10.95
N ARG A 156 26.66 10.81 -11.09
CA ARG A 156 25.47 11.45 -10.49
C ARG A 156 24.25 11.33 -11.41
N PRO A 157 23.13 10.75 -10.96
CA PRO A 157 21.86 10.82 -11.68
C PRO A 157 21.27 12.25 -11.63
N ASP A 158 20.30 12.55 -12.49
CA ASP A 158 19.64 13.85 -12.51
C ASP A 158 18.50 13.92 -11.48
N LEU A 159 17.92 12.77 -11.12
CA LEU A 159 16.94 12.62 -10.02
C LEU A 159 16.97 11.18 -9.46
N ILE A 160 16.41 11.01 -8.26
CA ILE A 160 16.12 9.71 -7.66
C ILE A 160 14.62 9.47 -7.74
N LEU A 161 14.21 8.31 -8.23
CA LEU A 161 12.82 7.85 -8.26
C LEU A 161 12.64 6.70 -7.25
N LEU A 162 12.08 7.02 -6.07
CA LEU A 162 11.66 6.02 -5.09
C LEU A 162 10.25 5.58 -5.46
N GLU A 163 10.12 4.39 -6.01
CA GLU A 163 8.90 3.99 -6.67
C GLU A 163 8.27 2.67 -6.15
N THR A 164 7.02 2.47 -6.54
CA THR A 164 6.22 1.28 -6.20
C THR A 164 5.98 1.13 -4.70
N LEU A 165 5.97 2.26 -3.98
CA LEU A 165 5.61 2.29 -2.58
C LEU A 165 4.16 1.87 -2.39
N SER A 166 3.88 1.09 -1.34
CA SER A 166 2.51 0.64 -1.02
C SER A 166 1.89 1.49 0.08
N LEU A 167 2.64 1.73 1.14
CA LEU A 167 2.18 2.40 2.35
C LEU A 167 3.10 3.58 2.67
N VAL A 168 2.56 4.58 3.35
CA VAL A 168 3.32 5.64 3.98
C VAL A 168 3.47 5.29 5.46
N ARG A 169 4.70 5.07 5.89
CA ARG A 169 5.07 4.78 7.27
C ARG A 169 5.88 5.95 7.83
N SER A 170 6.11 5.96 9.14
CA SER A 170 7.06 6.92 9.74
C SER A 170 8.48 6.73 9.19
N SER A 171 8.89 5.49 8.91
CA SER A 171 10.15 5.16 8.23
C SER A 171 10.22 5.77 6.82
N THR A 172 9.11 5.80 6.08
CA THR A 172 9.06 6.38 4.73
C THR A 172 9.50 7.86 4.74
N TYR A 173 9.04 8.63 5.71
CA TYR A 173 9.48 10.04 5.82
C TYR A 173 10.98 10.14 6.12
N ALA A 174 11.50 9.30 7.02
CA ALA A 174 12.94 9.28 7.32
C ALA A 174 13.79 8.84 6.11
N THR A 175 13.29 7.91 5.31
CA THR A 175 13.92 7.47 4.06
C THR A 175 13.94 8.61 3.02
N VAL A 176 12.81 9.31 2.86
CA VAL A 176 12.69 10.45 1.94
C VAL A 176 13.63 11.58 2.37
N GLU A 177 13.71 11.89 3.68
CA GLU A 177 14.64 12.88 4.21
C GLU A 177 16.09 12.51 3.88
N ALA A 178 16.50 11.27 4.14
CA ALA A 178 17.85 10.80 3.81
C ALA A 178 18.16 10.85 2.31
N LEU A 179 17.18 10.58 1.44
CA LEU A 179 17.35 10.72 -0.01
C LEU A 179 17.50 12.20 -0.42
N LEU A 180 16.71 13.10 0.15
CA LEU A 180 16.82 14.54 -0.10
C LEU A 180 18.16 15.12 0.37
N ASP A 181 18.70 14.60 1.46
CA ASP A 181 20.03 15.00 1.99
C ASP A 181 21.18 14.67 1.02
N THR A 182 20.97 13.80 0.03
CA THR A 182 21.94 13.57 -1.06
C THR A 182 22.11 14.81 -1.97
N GLY A 183 21.21 15.78 -1.86
CA GLY A 183 21.16 16.95 -2.72
C GLY A 183 20.76 16.63 -4.18
N ILE A 184 20.19 15.45 -4.43
CA ILE A 184 19.61 15.05 -5.72
C ILE A 184 18.08 15.16 -5.59
N PRO A 185 17.38 15.75 -6.58
CA PRO A 185 15.93 15.81 -6.58
C PRO A 185 15.31 14.42 -6.41
N VAL A 186 14.25 14.31 -5.61
CA VAL A 186 13.57 13.04 -5.32
C VAL A 186 12.14 13.11 -5.84
N TRP A 187 11.73 12.11 -6.62
CA TRP A 187 10.36 11.84 -7.00
C TRP A 187 9.88 10.60 -6.26
N LEU A 188 8.61 10.60 -5.85
CA LEU A 188 7.99 9.46 -5.20
C LEU A 188 6.90 8.85 -6.07
N SER A 189 6.73 7.55 -6.00
CA SER A 189 5.64 6.88 -6.69
C SER A 189 5.02 5.75 -5.87
N PHE A 190 3.69 5.63 -5.97
CA PHE A 190 2.89 4.72 -5.16
C PHE A 190 1.99 3.84 -6.03
N ARG A 191 1.91 2.56 -5.71
CA ARG A 191 0.90 1.65 -6.28
C ARG A 191 -0.44 1.80 -5.56
N ARG A 192 -1.11 2.89 -5.83
CA ARG A 192 -2.36 3.27 -5.16
C ARG A 192 -3.43 3.74 -6.13
N CYS A 193 -4.67 3.46 -5.76
CA CYS A 193 -5.86 4.01 -6.39
C CYS A 193 -6.77 4.63 -5.32
N ARG A 194 -7.95 5.09 -5.72
CA ARG A 194 -8.97 5.63 -4.81
C ARG A 194 -9.43 4.64 -3.75
N GLN A 195 -9.26 3.34 -3.97
CA GLN A 195 -9.65 2.25 -3.06
C GLN A 195 -8.49 1.78 -2.15
N GLY A 196 -7.36 2.47 -2.16
CA GLY A 196 -6.19 2.15 -1.35
C GLY A 196 -5.04 1.54 -2.17
N VAL A 197 -4.27 0.66 -1.55
CA VAL A 197 -3.14 -0.02 -2.18
C VAL A 197 -3.63 -1.02 -3.22
N CYS A 198 -3.03 -1.00 -4.39
CA CYS A 198 -3.28 -1.97 -5.46
C CYS A 198 -2.13 -2.97 -5.57
N GLY A 199 -2.48 -4.24 -5.79
CA GLY A 199 -1.53 -5.27 -6.16
C GLY A 199 -1.18 -5.22 -7.63
N VAL A 200 -0.03 -5.79 -8.00
CA VAL A 200 0.41 -5.94 -9.40
C VAL A 200 -0.50 -6.89 -10.21
N TYR A 201 -1.35 -7.64 -9.54
CA TYR A 201 -2.35 -8.54 -10.14
C TYR A 201 -3.68 -7.84 -10.47
N GLY A 202 -3.79 -6.53 -10.27
CA GLY A 202 -5.02 -5.77 -10.46
C GLY A 202 -6.01 -5.88 -9.32
N GLU A 203 -5.58 -6.35 -8.17
CA GLU A 203 -6.40 -6.48 -6.97
C GLU A 203 -6.33 -5.22 -6.13
N HIS A 204 -7.42 -4.88 -5.48
CA HIS A 204 -7.43 -3.84 -4.45
C HIS A 204 -7.11 -4.47 -3.09
N TRP A 205 -5.95 -4.15 -2.55
CA TRP A 205 -5.55 -4.67 -1.24
C TRP A 205 -6.12 -3.89 -0.07
N GLY A 206 -6.75 -2.73 -0.35
CA GLY A 206 -7.26 -1.84 0.69
C GLY A 206 -6.14 -1.14 1.45
N GLY A 207 -6.38 -0.82 2.70
CA GLY A 207 -5.42 -0.14 3.57
C GLY A 207 -5.97 1.20 4.08
N PRO A 208 -5.18 1.94 4.87
CA PRO A 208 -5.60 3.27 5.33
C PRO A 208 -5.80 4.17 4.12
N GLU A 209 -7.03 4.61 3.96
CA GLU A 209 -7.54 5.27 2.78
C GLU A 209 -7.87 6.74 3.04
N GLY A 210 -8.33 7.41 2.00
CA GLY A 210 -8.82 8.76 2.07
C GLY A 210 -7.71 9.76 2.41
N ASP A 211 -8.06 10.72 3.24
CA ASP A 211 -7.24 11.89 3.53
C ASP A 211 -5.86 11.59 4.13
N ALA A 212 -5.63 10.39 4.66
CA ALA A 212 -4.32 10.01 5.21
C ALA A 212 -3.21 10.06 4.14
N PHE A 213 -3.47 9.52 2.94
CA PHE A 213 -2.52 9.60 1.83
C PHE A 213 -2.43 11.02 1.26
N GLY A 214 -3.54 11.76 1.21
CA GLY A 214 -3.55 13.17 0.84
C GLY A 214 -2.72 14.03 1.79
N ARG A 215 -2.87 13.84 3.11
CA ARG A 215 -2.02 14.51 4.11
C ARG A 215 -0.54 14.13 3.96
N ALA A 216 -0.25 12.88 3.63
CA ALA A 216 1.12 12.45 3.34
C ALA A 216 1.68 13.16 2.10
N ALA A 217 0.89 13.30 1.03
CA ALA A 217 1.28 14.03 -0.17
C ALA A 217 1.66 15.49 0.15
N ARG A 218 0.86 16.18 0.97
CA ARG A 218 1.19 17.54 1.46
C ARG A 218 2.48 17.56 2.26
N ARG A 219 2.70 16.59 3.14
CA ARG A 219 3.94 16.50 3.90
C ARG A 219 5.16 16.25 3.02
N PHE A 220 5.06 15.42 1.99
CA PHE A 220 6.14 15.25 1.02
C PHE A 220 6.47 16.54 0.25
N GLU A 221 5.45 17.34 -0.08
CA GLU A 221 5.64 18.68 -0.64
C GLU A 221 6.42 19.60 0.32
N GLU A 222 6.03 19.65 1.58
CA GLU A 222 6.71 20.42 2.63
C GLU A 222 8.17 19.96 2.84
N MET A 223 8.47 18.68 2.64
CA MET A 223 9.82 18.12 2.70
C MET A 223 10.69 18.50 1.49
N GLY A 224 10.09 18.95 0.38
CA GLY A 224 10.81 19.32 -0.83
C GLY A 224 10.92 18.22 -1.88
N VAL A 225 10.01 17.24 -1.84
CA VAL A 225 9.87 16.24 -2.93
C VAL A 225 9.52 16.95 -4.23
N GLY A 226 10.09 16.51 -5.35
CA GLY A 226 9.94 17.19 -6.63
C GLY A 226 8.71 16.78 -7.46
N ALA A 227 8.17 15.58 -7.25
CA ALA A 227 6.94 15.09 -7.88
C ALA A 227 6.38 13.87 -7.12
N LEU A 228 5.07 13.66 -7.28
CA LEU A 228 4.35 12.51 -6.75
C LEU A 228 3.63 11.79 -7.88
N ALA A 229 3.85 10.49 -8.01
CA ALA A 229 3.25 9.70 -9.08
C ALA A 229 2.50 8.46 -8.56
N ILE A 230 1.66 7.93 -9.44
CA ILE A 230 0.96 6.65 -9.27
C ILE A 230 1.48 5.69 -10.31
N ASN A 231 1.93 4.51 -9.88
CA ASN A 231 2.51 3.53 -10.80
C ASN A 231 2.13 2.09 -10.48
N CYS A 232 2.51 1.20 -11.41
CA CYS A 232 2.46 -0.24 -11.23
C CYS A 232 1.07 -0.77 -10.84
N ILE A 233 0.02 -0.14 -11.36
CA ILE A 233 -1.40 -0.52 -11.21
C ILE A 233 -2.04 -0.60 -12.59
N PRO A 234 -3.18 -1.31 -12.74
CA PRO A 234 -3.94 -1.30 -14.00
C PRO A 234 -4.38 0.10 -14.40
N PRO A 235 -4.48 0.42 -15.71
CA PRO A 235 -4.85 1.75 -16.19
C PRO A 235 -6.20 2.23 -15.69
N ASP A 236 -7.19 1.35 -15.57
CA ASP A 236 -8.54 1.64 -15.07
C ASP A 236 -8.57 1.99 -13.58
N HIS A 237 -7.54 1.60 -12.82
CA HIS A 237 -7.40 1.95 -11.42
C HIS A 237 -6.87 3.38 -11.19
N VAL A 238 -6.37 4.03 -12.22
CA VAL A 238 -5.86 5.42 -12.14
C VAL A 238 -7.00 6.43 -12.06
N ALA A 239 -8.16 6.12 -12.66
CA ALA A 239 -9.27 7.06 -12.83
C ALA A 239 -9.66 7.78 -11.52
N GLY A 240 -9.73 9.09 -11.54
CA GLY A 240 -10.06 9.97 -10.43
C GLY A 240 -8.96 10.11 -9.36
N MET A 241 -7.81 9.47 -9.53
CA MET A 241 -6.74 9.51 -8.53
C MET A 241 -5.96 10.82 -8.57
N LEU A 242 -5.66 11.33 -9.76
CA LEU A 242 -4.87 12.54 -9.93
C LEU A 242 -5.66 13.79 -9.52
N SER A 243 -6.90 13.89 -9.96
CA SER A 243 -7.79 14.98 -9.57
C SER A 243 -8.02 15.02 -8.06
N TRP A 244 -8.17 13.84 -7.42
CA TRP A 244 -8.28 13.77 -5.97
C TRP A 244 -6.98 14.16 -5.25
N LEU A 245 -5.80 13.72 -5.73
CA LEU A 245 -4.53 14.13 -5.14
C LEU A 245 -4.31 15.64 -5.22
N ARG A 246 -4.79 16.28 -6.27
CA ARG A 246 -4.67 17.72 -6.48
C ARG A 246 -5.34 18.55 -5.38
N ASP A 247 -6.33 18.00 -4.68
CA ASP A 247 -6.95 18.67 -3.52
C ASP A 247 -6.01 18.77 -2.32
N PHE A 248 -4.95 17.98 -2.27
CA PHE A 248 -4.03 17.90 -1.14
C PHE A 248 -2.65 18.51 -1.41
N THR A 249 -2.17 18.53 -2.64
CA THR A 249 -0.79 18.92 -2.94
C THR A 249 -0.66 19.69 -4.24
N ASP A 250 0.32 20.60 -4.27
CA ASP A 250 0.74 21.32 -5.47
C ASP A 250 1.89 20.65 -6.20
N LEU A 251 2.40 19.52 -5.70
CA LEU A 251 3.44 18.75 -6.37
C LEU A 251 3.04 18.43 -7.81
N PRO A 252 3.99 18.40 -8.75
CA PRO A 252 3.77 17.79 -10.04
C PRO A 252 3.25 16.36 -9.87
N LEU A 253 2.12 16.05 -10.52
CA LEU A 253 1.51 14.73 -10.45
C LEU A 253 1.86 13.91 -11.68
N GLY A 254 2.20 12.63 -11.45
CA GLY A 254 2.56 11.70 -12.50
C GLY A 254 1.77 10.40 -12.47
N VAL A 255 1.78 9.70 -13.62
CA VAL A 255 1.18 8.38 -13.75
C VAL A 255 1.95 7.52 -14.76
N TYR A 256 2.24 6.28 -14.38
CA TYR A 256 2.85 5.27 -15.24
C TYR A 256 2.38 3.86 -14.87
N PRO A 257 1.20 3.46 -15.40
CA PRO A 257 0.54 2.20 -15.06
C PRO A 257 1.12 1.00 -15.81
N ASN A 258 0.59 -0.19 -15.50
CA ASN A 258 0.91 -1.43 -16.18
C ASN A 258 0.04 -1.63 -17.42
N LEU A 259 0.57 -2.35 -18.44
CA LEU A 259 -0.22 -3.00 -19.47
C LEU A 259 -0.02 -4.51 -19.35
N GLY A 260 -0.91 -5.16 -18.62
CA GLY A 260 -0.83 -6.58 -18.31
C GLY A 260 -0.84 -6.84 -16.81
N TYR A 261 -0.57 -8.08 -16.45
CA TYR A 261 -0.55 -8.55 -15.06
C TYR A 261 0.50 -9.63 -14.84
N LEU A 262 0.99 -9.74 -13.61
CA LEU A 262 1.87 -10.81 -13.20
C LEU A 262 1.04 -12.08 -12.92
N SER A 263 1.46 -13.22 -13.46
CA SER A 263 0.85 -14.54 -13.20
C SER A 263 1.89 -15.50 -12.63
N ALA A 264 1.46 -16.67 -12.16
CA ALA A 264 2.39 -17.73 -11.73
C ALA A 264 3.38 -18.19 -12.81
N ALA A 265 3.11 -17.87 -14.08
CA ALA A 265 3.97 -18.16 -15.22
C ALA A 265 4.73 -16.92 -15.74
N GLY A 266 4.86 -15.90 -14.91
CA GLY A 266 5.50 -14.63 -15.22
C GLY A 266 4.55 -13.54 -15.73
N TRP A 267 5.12 -12.46 -16.24
CA TRP A 267 4.38 -11.33 -16.79
C TRP A 267 3.52 -11.74 -17.99
N ARG A 268 2.23 -11.42 -17.93
CA ARG A 268 1.28 -11.57 -19.04
C ARG A 268 0.92 -10.20 -19.57
N GLU A 269 1.26 -9.96 -20.83
CA GLU A 269 0.81 -8.76 -21.54
C GLU A 269 -0.69 -8.85 -21.76
N GLU A 270 -1.38 -7.72 -21.59
CA GLU A 270 -2.79 -7.63 -21.97
C GLU A 270 -2.88 -7.60 -23.50
N PRO A 271 -3.48 -8.63 -24.14
CA PRO A 271 -3.50 -8.68 -25.58
C PRO A 271 -4.40 -7.56 -26.10
N GLY A 272 -3.83 -6.59 -26.81
CA GLY A 272 -4.58 -5.67 -27.64
C GLY A 272 -4.52 -4.20 -27.33
N VAL A 273 -3.89 -3.76 -26.23
CA VAL A 273 -3.68 -2.30 -26.06
C VAL A 273 -2.61 -1.84 -27.04
N LYS A 274 -3.06 -1.14 -28.08
CA LYS A 274 -2.19 -0.52 -29.10
C LYS A 274 -1.73 0.85 -28.65
N GLY A 275 -0.72 1.39 -29.31
CA GLY A 275 -0.25 2.75 -29.05
C GLY A 275 -1.35 3.81 -29.08
N THR A 276 -2.32 3.67 -29.97
CA THR A 276 -3.49 4.59 -30.06
C THR A 276 -4.37 4.55 -28.84
N GLU A 277 -4.67 3.38 -28.31
CA GLU A 277 -5.47 3.20 -27.09
C GLU A 277 -4.71 3.71 -25.87
N TYR A 278 -3.40 3.49 -25.82
CA TYR A 278 -2.56 4.06 -24.77
C TYR A 278 -2.51 5.59 -24.82
N ALA A 279 -2.52 6.17 -26.02
CA ALA A 279 -2.60 7.61 -26.20
C ALA A 279 -3.93 8.20 -25.69
N GLU A 280 -5.04 7.49 -25.87
CA GLU A 280 -6.35 7.89 -25.32
C GLU A 280 -6.33 7.86 -23.78
N LEU A 281 -5.75 6.82 -23.17
CA LEU A 281 -5.53 6.75 -21.74
C LEU A 281 -4.64 7.90 -21.25
N ALA A 282 -3.55 8.18 -21.94
CA ALA A 282 -2.64 9.28 -21.62
C ALA A 282 -3.34 10.65 -21.65
N LEU A 283 -4.21 10.87 -22.63
CA LEU A 283 -5.05 12.07 -22.72
C LEU A 283 -6.02 12.16 -21.54
N SER A 284 -6.65 11.06 -21.14
CA SER A 284 -7.55 11.07 -19.98
C SER A 284 -6.83 11.40 -18.68
N TRP A 285 -5.64 10.86 -18.45
CA TRP A 285 -4.83 11.21 -17.28
C TRP A 285 -4.33 12.65 -17.33
N ARG A 286 -4.04 13.14 -18.54
CA ARG A 286 -3.66 14.54 -18.76
C ARG A 286 -4.80 15.48 -18.39
N ASP A 287 -6.02 15.13 -18.76
CA ASP A 287 -7.24 15.86 -18.41
C ASP A 287 -7.51 15.82 -16.89
N GLU A 288 -7.13 14.74 -16.19
CA GLU A 288 -7.16 14.67 -14.73
C GLU A 288 -6.04 15.46 -14.04
N GLY A 289 -5.11 16.05 -14.78
CA GLY A 289 -4.05 16.89 -14.23
C GLY A 289 -2.65 16.29 -14.24
N ALA A 290 -2.39 15.17 -14.93
CA ALA A 290 -1.06 14.61 -15.03
C ALA A 290 -0.08 15.58 -15.71
N GLN A 291 1.08 15.75 -15.11
CA GLN A 291 2.19 16.55 -15.63
C GLN A 291 3.38 15.67 -16.04
N VAL A 292 3.43 14.44 -15.51
CA VAL A 292 4.38 13.39 -15.89
C VAL A 292 3.60 12.16 -16.31
N ILE A 293 3.85 11.64 -17.50
CA ILE A 293 3.20 10.42 -18.00
C ILE A 293 4.27 9.48 -18.53
N GLY A 294 4.21 8.22 -18.13
CA GLY A 294 5.13 7.16 -18.54
C GLY A 294 4.44 5.81 -18.52
N GLY A 295 5.22 4.75 -18.42
CA GLY A 295 4.70 3.40 -18.33
C GLY A 295 5.44 2.55 -17.33
N CYS A 296 4.77 1.54 -16.78
CA CYS A 296 5.37 0.48 -16.00
C CYS A 296 5.29 -0.83 -16.81
N CYS A 297 5.23 -1.98 -16.15
CA CYS A 297 5.29 -3.29 -16.80
C CYS A 297 4.35 -3.43 -18.01
N GLY A 298 4.89 -3.91 -19.13
CA GLY A 298 4.17 -4.09 -20.40
C GLY A 298 4.04 -2.85 -21.28
N VAL A 299 4.35 -1.64 -20.77
CA VAL A 299 4.34 -0.41 -21.59
C VAL A 299 5.63 -0.32 -22.39
N ARG A 300 5.52 -0.22 -23.71
CA ARG A 300 6.62 -0.29 -24.67
C ARG A 300 6.89 1.05 -25.37
N PRO A 301 8.01 1.18 -26.10
CA PRO A 301 8.34 2.39 -26.83
C PRO A 301 7.24 2.87 -27.77
N GLU A 302 6.51 1.97 -28.47
CA GLU A 302 5.43 2.32 -29.37
C GLU A 302 4.25 2.99 -28.65
N HIS A 303 3.94 2.61 -27.41
CA HIS A 303 2.90 3.22 -26.57
C HIS A 303 3.27 4.67 -26.23
N LEU A 304 4.50 4.87 -25.76
CA LEU A 304 4.99 6.20 -25.39
C LEU A 304 5.19 7.12 -26.59
N LYS A 305 5.56 6.57 -27.75
CA LYS A 305 5.59 7.34 -29.00
C LYS A 305 4.21 7.92 -29.34
N ALA A 306 3.16 7.11 -29.25
CA ALA A 306 1.80 7.54 -29.51
C ALA A 306 1.31 8.54 -28.45
N ALA A 307 1.56 8.26 -27.17
CA ALA A 307 1.22 9.17 -26.08
C ALA A 307 1.91 10.53 -26.23
N ARG A 308 3.23 10.56 -26.51
CA ARG A 308 3.95 11.82 -26.73
C ARG A 308 3.34 12.65 -27.86
N ALA A 309 2.99 12.01 -28.96
CA ALA A 309 2.38 12.70 -30.10
C ALA A 309 1.00 13.29 -29.73
N ALA A 310 0.20 12.56 -28.99
CA ALA A 310 -1.12 13.02 -28.56
C ALA A 310 -1.05 14.14 -27.49
N LEU A 311 -0.03 14.13 -26.66
CA LEU A 311 0.14 15.08 -25.54
C LEU A 311 0.84 16.39 -25.93
N ALA A 312 1.39 16.53 -27.15
CA ALA A 312 2.30 17.61 -27.54
C ALA A 312 1.73 19.02 -27.30
N ASP A 313 0.45 19.25 -27.61
CA ASP A 313 -0.21 20.54 -27.50
C ASP A 313 -1.26 20.60 -26.38
N THR A 314 -1.22 19.65 -25.43
CA THR A 314 -2.17 19.57 -24.33
C THR A 314 -1.68 20.29 -23.09
N LYS A 315 -2.63 20.73 -22.27
CA LYS A 315 -2.36 21.24 -20.92
C LYS A 315 -2.94 20.27 -19.87
N PRO A 316 -2.39 20.24 -18.64
CA PRO A 316 -3.02 19.47 -17.58
C PRO A 316 -4.41 20.02 -17.32
N GLY A 317 -5.42 19.16 -17.26
CA GLY A 317 -6.76 19.53 -16.83
C GLY A 317 -6.77 19.97 -15.38
N HIS A 318 -7.84 20.65 -14.99
CA HIS A 318 -8.06 21.32 -13.71
C HIS A 318 -7.19 22.52 -13.40
N ASP A 319 -7.74 23.69 -13.70
CA ASP A 319 -7.50 24.86 -12.88
C ASP A 319 -7.96 24.53 -11.44
N ARG A 320 -7.10 24.77 -10.46
CA ARG A 320 -7.42 24.64 -9.05
C ARG A 320 -8.78 25.23 -8.74
N PRO A 321 -9.71 24.52 -8.09
CA PRO A 321 -10.79 25.21 -7.41
C PRO A 321 -10.12 26.15 -6.40
N ALA A 322 -10.43 27.44 -6.49
CA ALA A 322 -9.94 28.43 -5.54
C ALA A 322 -10.13 27.88 -4.13
N VAL A 323 -9.05 27.88 -3.33
CA VAL A 323 -9.11 27.52 -1.92
C VAL A 323 -10.22 28.35 -1.30
N LEU A 324 -11.34 27.70 -0.99
CA LEU A 324 -12.38 28.31 -0.20
C LEU A 324 -11.79 28.48 1.20
N THR A 325 -11.22 29.64 1.46
CA THR A 325 -11.00 30.13 2.82
C THR A 325 -12.37 30.13 3.48
N THR A 326 -12.58 29.20 4.39
CA THR A 326 -13.76 29.21 5.24
C THR A 326 -13.65 30.35 6.21
N GLU A 327 -14.13 31.53 5.80
CA GLU A 327 -14.58 32.54 6.74
C GLU A 327 -16.03 32.21 7.12
N ASN A 328 -16.19 32.00 8.43
CA ASN A 328 -17.38 32.16 9.23
C ASN A 328 -18.67 31.40 8.92
N GLY A 329 -18.95 30.49 9.84
CA GLY A 329 -20.23 30.38 10.54
C GLY A 329 -21.51 30.40 9.68
N SER A 330 -21.93 29.24 9.18
CA SER A 330 -23.35 28.98 9.02
C SER A 330 -23.61 27.50 9.22
N THR A 331 -24.59 27.20 10.06
CA THR A 331 -25.27 25.91 10.18
C THR A 331 -25.77 25.47 8.81
N GLY A 332 -24.88 24.89 8.00
CA GLY A 332 -25.16 24.39 6.67
C GLY A 332 -25.46 22.90 6.74
N LYS A 333 -26.60 22.52 6.18
CA LYS A 333 -26.94 21.13 5.85
C LYS A 333 -25.72 20.37 5.38
N ARG A 334 -25.43 19.20 5.99
CA ARG A 334 -24.46 18.23 5.47
C ARG A 334 -24.67 18.11 3.96
N ARG A 335 -23.67 18.52 3.20
CA ARG A 335 -23.64 18.24 1.75
C ARG A 335 -23.43 16.73 1.66
N GLU A 336 -24.40 16.05 1.07
CA GLU A 336 -24.15 14.66 0.65
C GLU A 336 -22.92 14.68 -0.27
N PRO A 337 -21.92 13.87 0.04
CA PRO A 337 -20.73 13.78 -0.81
C PRO A 337 -21.16 13.25 -2.19
N PRO A 338 -20.51 13.67 -3.29
CA PRO A 338 -20.86 13.21 -4.62
C PRO A 338 -20.72 11.68 -4.68
N SER A 339 -21.75 10.99 -5.11
CA SER A 339 -21.70 9.58 -5.44
C SER A 339 -20.81 9.40 -6.67
N TRP A 340 -19.78 8.60 -6.54
CA TRP A 340 -18.89 8.26 -7.64
C TRP A 340 -19.23 6.84 -8.08
N ALA A 341 -19.33 6.62 -9.37
CA ALA A 341 -19.43 5.28 -9.92
C ALA A 341 -18.06 4.87 -10.49
N ASP A 342 -17.64 3.65 -10.21
CA ASP A 342 -16.47 3.06 -10.87
C ASP A 342 -16.81 2.80 -12.37
N PRO A 343 -15.83 2.49 -13.24
CA PRO A 343 -16.08 2.20 -14.65
C PRO A 343 -17.08 1.06 -14.91
N ARG A 344 -17.39 0.26 -13.88
CA ARG A 344 -18.39 -0.82 -13.91
C ARG A 344 -19.75 -0.39 -13.36
N GLY A 345 -19.93 0.90 -13.08
CA GLY A 345 -21.18 1.47 -12.57
C GLY A 345 -21.48 1.16 -11.10
N ARG A 346 -20.48 0.69 -10.32
CA ARG A 346 -20.63 0.48 -8.89
C ARG A 346 -20.44 1.80 -8.16
N GLU A 347 -21.39 2.14 -7.29
CA GLU A 347 -21.26 3.34 -6.45
C GLU A 347 -20.04 3.25 -5.54
N MET A 348 -19.22 4.31 -5.58
CA MET A 348 -18.09 4.50 -4.67
C MET A 348 -18.47 5.54 -3.63
N PHE A 349 -18.47 5.15 -2.36
CA PHE A 349 -18.75 6.05 -1.26
C PHE A 349 -17.46 6.65 -0.74
N PRO A 350 -17.40 7.96 -0.51
CA PRO A 350 -16.32 8.54 0.26
C PRO A 350 -16.37 7.98 1.68
N LEU A 351 -15.23 7.52 2.18
CA LEU A 351 -15.12 6.95 3.51
C LEU A 351 -15.14 8.07 4.55
N ASP A 352 -16.22 8.14 5.32
CA ASP A 352 -16.33 9.03 6.47
C ASP A 352 -15.68 8.37 7.70
N MET A 353 -14.35 8.40 7.75
CA MET A 353 -13.56 7.84 8.84
C MET A 353 -13.80 8.60 10.16
N PRO A 354 -13.90 7.91 11.30
CA PRO A 354 -13.87 8.58 12.59
C PRO A 354 -12.50 9.21 12.84
N GLU A 355 -12.49 10.34 13.55
CA GLU A 355 -11.26 10.97 14.02
C GLU A 355 -10.70 10.15 15.18
N ILE A 356 -9.61 9.43 14.94
CA ILE A 356 -8.96 8.58 15.94
C ILE A 356 -7.56 9.13 16.23
N ASP A 357 -7.35 9.52 17.47
CA ASP A 357 -6.04 9.81 18.03
C ASP A 357 -5.56 8.59 18.82
N VAL A 358 -4.30 8.24 18.72
CA VAL A 358 -3.75 7.08 19.40
C VAL A 358 -2.72 7.55 20.43
N GLU A 359 -3.07 7.42 21.72
CA GLU A 359 -2.17 7.78 22.82
C GLU A 359 -0.95 6.84 22.84
N GLU A 360 0.18 7.31 23.39
CA GLU A 360 1.40 6.51 23.52
C GLU A 360 1.12 5.23 24.35
N GLY A 361 1.58 4.09 23.84
CA GLY A 361 1.34 2.77 24.44
C GLY A 361 0.03 2.09 24.04
N VAL A 362 -0.89 2.79 23.40
CA VAL A 362 -2.14 2.21 22.87
C VAL A 362 -1.87 1.50 21.54
N PHE A 363 -2.56 0.38 21.33
CA PHE A 363 -2.44 -0.37 20.07
C PHE A 363 -2.91 0.46 18.87
N VAL A 364 -1.99 0.68 17.93
CA VAL A 364 -2.30 1.41 16.69
C VAL A 364 -3.16 0.50 15.79
N PRO A 365 -4.31 0.97 15.28
CA PRO A 365 -5.13 0.19 14.36
C PRO A 365 -4.33 -0.33 13.17
N THR A 366 -4.46 -1.62 12.92
CA THR A 366 -3.80 -2.31 11.82
C THR A 366 -4.78 -2.60 10.69
N GLN A 367 -4.27 -3.21 9.61
CA GLN A 367 -5.11 -3.69 8.51
C GLN A 367 -6.28 -4.57 8.99
N GLY A 368 -6.08 -5.36 10.08
CA GLY A 368 -7.14 -6.16 10.68
C GLY A 368 -8.26 -5.33 11.29
N SER A 369 -7.89 -4.26 11.99
CA SER A 369 -8.86 -3.31 12.54
C SER A 369 -9.67 -2.63 11.42
N PHE A 370 -8.99 -2.24 10.32
CA PHE A 370 -9.64 -1.63 9.17
C PHE A 370 -10.50 -2.60 8.36
N LEU A 371 -10.19 -3.89 8.34
CA LEU A 371 -11.05 -4.91 7.71
C LEU A 371 -12.42 -4.95 8.41
N ILE A 372 -12.44 -5.02 9.74
CA ILE A 372 -13.69 -5.00 10.51
C ILE A 372 -14.38 -3.64 10.35
N TRP A 373 -13.65 -2.54 10.57
CA TRP A 373 -14.19 -1.19 10.47
C TRP A 373 -14.90 -0.94 9.12
N LYS A 374 -14.26 -1.31 7.99
CA LYS A 374 -14.82 -1.19 6.65
C LYS A 374 -16.17 -1.91 6.52
N TYR A 375 -16.25 -3.12 7.07
CA TYR A 375 -17.49 -3.90 7.06
C TYR A 375 -18.59 -3.24 7.91
N LEU A 376 -18.27 -2.85 9.16
CA LEU A 376 -19.21 -2.17 10.05
C LEU A 376 -19.75 -0.88 9.41
N TYR A 377 -18.86 -0.11 8.78
CA TYR A 377 -19.22 1.12 8.08
C TYR A 377 -20.17 0.87 6.91
N ARG A 378 -19.80 -0.07 6.03
CA ARG A 378 -20.54 -0.36 4.80
C ARG A 378 -21.93 -0.94 5.07
N GLU A 379 -22.02 -1.86 6.03
CA GLU A 379 -23.27 -2.57 6.35
C GLU A 379 -24.12 -1.85 7.42
N GLY A 380 -23.62 -0.74 7.99
CA GLY A 380 -24.32 -0.01 9.04
C GLY A 380 -24.57 -0.84 10.31
N VAL A 381 -23.63 -1.76 10.61
CA VAL A 381 -23.76 -2.69 11.73
C VAL A 381 -23.91 -1.93 13.04
N GLY A 382 -24.79 -2.40 13.92
CA GLY A 382 -25.01 -1.87 15.26
C GLY A 382 -26.16 -0.86 15.38
N ALA A 383 -26.78 -0.42 14.28
CA ALA A 383 -27.85 0.56 14.31
C ALA A 383 -29.01 0.12 15.23
N HIS A 384 -29.35 0.96 16.24
CA HIS A 384 -30.37 0.71 17.26
C HIS A 384 -30.13 -0.50 18.18
N GLN A 385 -28.91 -1.07 18.16
CA GLN A 385 -28.54 -2.29 18.88
C GLN A 385 -27.62 -1.96 20.06
N ARG A 386 -27.57 -2.86 21.05
CA ARG A 386 -26.59 -2.86 22.13
C ARG A 386 -25.36 -3.62 21.65
N CYS A 387 -24.24 -2.94 21.61
CA CYS A 387 -23.00 -3.45 21.04
C CYS A 387 -21.94 -3.65 22.12
N LEU A 388 -21.10 -4.65 21.93
CA LEU A 388 -19.91 -4.91 22.74
C LEU A 388 -18.69 -4.90 21.82
N ASP A 389 -17.67 -4.12 22.18
CA ASP A 389 -16.36 -4.10 21.52
C ASP A 389 -15.30 -4.68 22.47
N ILE A 390 -14.69 -5.82 22.09
CA ILE A 390 -13.72 -6.55 22.90
C ILE A 390 -12.31 -6.33 22.36
N GLY A 391 -11.44 -5.74 23.21
CA GLY A 391 -10.12 -5.28 22.81
C GLY A 391 -10.21 -3.97 22.04
N SER A 392 -10.85 -2.97 22.66
CA SER A 392 -11.21 -1.71 21.97
C SER A 392 -10.02 -0.89 21.51
N GLY A 393 -8.85 -1.00 22.16
CA GLY A 393 -7.62 -0.28 21.81
C GLY A 393 -7.83 1.23 21.70
N SER A 394 -7.66 1.79 20.52
CA SER A 394 -7.93 3.21 20.25
C SER A 394 -9.41 3.56 20.13
N GLY A 395 -10.33 2.59 20.17
CA GLY A 395 -11.76 2.79 20.04
C GLY A 395 -12.28 2.94 18.62
N LEU A 396 -11.51 2.58 17.60
CA LEU A 396 -11.92 2.70 16.18
C LEU A 396 -13.26 2.00 15.91
N LEU A 397 -13.43 0.75 16.37
CA LEU A 397 -14.65 -0.03 16.16
C LEU A 397 -15.80 0.47 17.05
N THR A 398 -15.50 0.78 18.31
CA THR A 398 -16.44 1.38 19.27
C THR A 398 -17.08 2.66 18.69
N VAL A 399 -16.24 3.58 18.22
CA VAL A 399 -16.70 4.87 17.65
C VAL A 399 -17.52 4.62 16.39
N GLN A 400 -17.10 3.68 15.53
CA GLN A 400 -17.86 3.37 14.32
C GLN A 400 -19.26 2.81 14.63
N LEU A 401 -19.37 1.85 15.55
CA LEU A 401 -20.68 1.32 15.98
C LEU A 401 -21.60 2.43 16.51
N ALA A 402 -21.05 3.32 17.35
CA ALA A 402 -21.80 4.45 17.88
C ALA A 402 -22.25 5.44 16.79
N ARG A 403 -21.39 5.71 15.80
CA ARG A 403 -21.71 6.55 14.62
C ARG A 403 -22.73 5.91 13.70
N ASN A 404 -22.75 4.59 13.58
CA ASN A 404 -23.80 3.85 12.87
C ASN A 404 -25.18 3.96 13.54
N GLY A 405 -25.24 4.53 14.75
CA GLY A 405 -26.50 4.73 15.46
C GLY A 405 -26.82 3.66 16.49
N ALA A 406 -25.79 2.98 17.04
CA ALA A 406 -25.99 2.05 18.15
C ALA A 406 -26.81 2.68 19.29
N ALA A 407 -27.64 1.87 19.95
CA ALA A 407 -28.34 2.29 21.15
C ALA A 407 -27.35 2.53 22.30
N HIS A 408 -26.39 1.63 22.44
CA HIS A 408 -25.24 1.75 23.35
C HIS A 408 -24.09 0.85 22.89
N VAL A 409 -22.87 1.28 23.09
CA VAL A 409 -21.65 0.49 22.87
C VAL A 409 -20.90 0.37 24.19
N HIS A 410 -20.77 -0.84 24.70
CA HIS A 410 -19.87 -1.15 25.80
C HIS A 410 -18.52 -1.62 25.22
N ALA A 411 -17.43 -1.02 25.65
CA ALA A 411 -16.08 -1.35 25.21
C ALA A 411 -15.28 -1.91 26.38
N ILE A 412 -14.56 -3.01 26.16
CA ILE A 412 -13.63 -3.54 27.15
C ILE A 412 -12.24 -3.70 26.57
N ASP A 413 -11.24 -3.40 27.39
CA ASP A 413 -9.83 -3.62 27.09
C ASP A 413 -9.09 -3.96 28.38
N ILE A 414 -8.04 -4.78 28.31
CA ILE A 414 -7.22 -5.09 29.47
C ILE A 414 -6.38 -3.88 29.94
N ASP A 415 -6.06 -2.99 29.00
CA ASP A 415 -5.24 -1.81 29.26
C ASP A 415 -6.10 -0.58 29.56
N ALA A 416 -5.89 0.01 30.75
CA ALA A 416 -6.62 1.21 31.17
C ALA A 416 -6.32 2.44 30.28
N THR A 417 -5.15 2.51 29.65
CA THR A 417 -4.81 3.59 28.71
C THR A 417 -5.66 3.47 27.46
N SER A 418 -5.82 2.26 26.93
CA SER A 418 -6.71 1.95 25.80
C SER A 418 -8.16 2.33 26.09
N VAL A 419 -8.66 2.01 27.30
CA VAL A 419 -10.01 2.41 27.73
C VAL A 419 -10.17 3.92 27.74
N LYS A 420 -9.21 4.65 28.32
CA LYS A 420 -9.22 6.12 28.33
C LYS A 420 -9.16 6.68 26.90
N ASN A 421 -8.33 6.12 26.04
CA ASN A 421 -8.21 6.56 24.65
C ASN A 421 -9.51 6.31 23.87
N THR A 422 -10.16 5.16 24.07
CA THR A 422 -11.49 4.86 23.51
C THR A 422 -12.52 5.95 23.89
N LEU A 423 -12.61 6.31 25.17
CA LEU A 423 -13.53 7.36 25.64
C LEU A 423 -13.17 8.74 25.09
N THR A 424 -11.88 9.07 25.00
CA THR A 424 -11.41 10.33 24.40
C THR A 424 -11.82 10.42 22.93
N ASN A 425 -11.65 9.33 22.17
CA ASN A 425 -12.05 9.30 20.77
C ASN A 425 -13.57 9.27 20.58
N ALA A 426 -14.34 8.65 21.47
CA ALA A 426 -15.79 8.75 21.48
C ALA A 426 -16.27 10.20 21.70
N PHE A 427 -15.63 10.93 22.60
CA PHE A 427 -15.90 12.35 22.82
C PHE A 427 -15.55 13.19 21.59
N ARG A 428 -14.38 12.97 21.00
CA ARG A 428 -13.92 13.68 19.79
C ARG A 428 -14.88 13.53 18.61
N ASN A 429 -15.50 12.38 18.48
CA ASN A 429 -16.46 12.08 17.41
C ASN A 429 -17.92 12.42 17.77
N GLY A 430 -18.18 13.03 18.94
CA GLY A 430 -19.53 13.45 19.36
C GLY A 430 -20.48 12.29 19.68
N VAL A 431 -19.95 11.13 20.12
CA VAL A 431 -20.74 9.92 20.44
C VAL A 431 -20.52 9.44 21.87
N ALA A 432 -19.95 10.27 22.74
CA ALA A 432 -19.61 9.90 24.12
C ALA A 432 -20.84 9.50 24.96
N ASP A 433 -22.02 10.04 24.65
CA ASP A 433 -23.27 9.71 25.30
C ASP A 433 -23.76 8.26 25.04
N LYS A 434 -23.22 7.62 24.00
CA LYS A 434 -23.56 6.26 23.60
C LYS A 434 -22.50 5.23 23.98
N VAL A 435 -21.38 5.66 24.56
CA VAL A 435 -20.22 4.78 24.80
C VAL A 435 -19.91 4.69 26.26
N SER A 436 -19.78 3.47 26.77
CA SER A 436 -19.12 3.17 28.03
C SER A 436 -17.90 2.28 27.80
N ALA A 437 -16.86 2.42 28.62
CA ALA A 437 -15.68 1.57 28.51
C ALA A 437 -15.14 1.20 29.88
N ALA A 438 -14.60 -0.01 30.01
CA ALA A 438 -14.05 -0.55 31.26
C ALA A 438 -12.75 -1.31 31.03
N ALA A 439 -11.81 -1.15 31.97
CA ALA A 439 -10.59 -1.97 32.00
C ALA A 439 -10.94 -3.36 32.53
N GLN A 440 -10.92 -4.36 31.66
CA GLN A 440 -11.35 -5.73 31.95
C GLN A 440 -10.44 -6.74 31.29
N ASP A 441 -9.97 -7.72 32.06
CA ASP A 441 -9.34 -8.91 31.52
C ASP A 441 -10.42 -9.88 31.02
N LEU A 442 -10.36 -10.27 29.76
CA LEU A 442 -11.33 -11.15 29.13
C LEU A 442 -11.47 -12.51 29.81
N TYR A 443 -10.39 -13.05 30.43
CA TYR A 443 -10.42 -14.38 31.04
C TYR A 443 -11.32 -14.49 32.27
N PRO A 444 -11.24 -13.60 33.29
CA PRO A 444 -12.16 -13.63 34.42
C PRO A 444 -13.45 -12.86 34.18
N TRP A 445 -13.55 -12.18 33.01
CA TRP A 445 -14.74 -11.36 32.74
C TRP A 445 -16.00 -12.20 32.55
N VAL A 446 -17.06 -11.80 33.22
CA VAL A 446 -18.39 -12.39 33.09
C VAL A 446 -19.32 -11.30 32.55
N PRO A 447 -20.03 -11.54 31.42
CA PRO A 447 -20.97 -10.57 30.88
C PRO A 447 -22.10 -10.29 31.86
N GLU A 448 -22.37 -9.02 32.18
CA GLU A 448 -23.51 -8.62 33.04
C GLU A 448 -24.83 -8.62 32.25
N GLU A 449 -24.74 -8.50 30.93
CA GLU A 449 -25.88 -8.49 30.02
C GLU A 449 -25.50 -9.15 28.68
N ARG A 450 -26.53 -9.39 27.86
CA ARG A 450 -26.33 -9.90 26.49
C ARG A 450 -26.38 -8.76 25.48
N TYR A 451 -25.58 -8.89 24.45
CA TYR A 451 -25.42 -7.89 23.40
C TYR A 451 -25.99 -8.38 22.07
N ASP A 452 -26.60 -7.47 21.33
CA ASP A 452 -27.15 -7.77 20.01
C ASP A 452 -26.01 -7.90 18.95
N VAL A 453 -24.93 -7.13 19.16
CA VAL A 453 -23.73 -7.16 18.33
C VAL A 453 -22.48 -7.27 19.20
N ILE A 454 -21.61 -8.20 18.88
CA ILE A 454 -20.26 -8.29 19.46
C ILE A 454 -19.24 -8.11 18.33
N VAL A 455 -18.26 -7.23 18.54
CA VAL A 455 -17.10 -7.10 17.63
C VAL A 455 -15.82 -7.41 18.39
N ALA A 456 -14.86 -8.09 17.72
CA ALA A 456 -13.58 -8.42 18.33
C ALA A 456 -12.44 -8.48 17.30
N SER A 457 -11.37 -7.74 17.61
CA SER A 457 -10.10 -7.77 16.89
C SER A 457 -8.98 -8.18 17.85
N LEU A 458 -8.95 -9.45 18.21
CA LEU A 458 -8.06 -9.96 19.24
C LEU A 458 -6.67 -10.29 18.70
N TYR A 459 -5.70 -10.34 19.61
CA TYR A 459 -4.33 -10.78 19.31
C TYR A 459 -4.31 -12.28 18.94
N GLN A 460 -3.66 -12.62 17.84
CA GLN A 460 -3.67 -13.96 17.25
C GLN A 460 -2.28 -14.34 16.70
N THR A 461 -1.26 -14.22 17.51
CA THR A 461 0.10 -14.58 17.09
C THR A 461 0.57 -15.81 17.86
N PRO A 462 0.92 -16.92 17.17
CA PRO A 462 1.57 -18.06 17.82
C PRO A 462 2.88 -17.65 18.50
N VAL A 463 3.09 -18.13 19.72
CA VAL A 463 4.27 -17.82 20.54
C VAL A 463 4.92 -19.10 21.01
N ASP A 464 6.23 -19.26 20.78
CA ASP A 464 7.00 -20.37 21.34
C ASP A 464 7.00 -20.24 22.88
N PRO A 465 6.50 -21.25 23.63
CA PRO A 465 6.44 -21.19 25.08
C PRO A 465 7.83 -21.17 25.75
N PHE A 466 8.89 -21.50 25.02
CA PHE A 466 10.27 -21.46 25.51
C PHE A 466 10.97 -20.12 25.21
N GLU A 467 10.34 -19.26 24.43
CA GLU A 467 10.85 -17.92 24.17
C GLU A 467 10.57 -17.01 25.36
N GLN A 468 11.60 -16.36 25.89
CA GLN A 468 11.44 -15.37 26.95
C GLN A 468 10.77 -14.12 26.38
N VAL A 469 9.48 -13.98 26.57
CA VAL A 469 8.70 -12.81 26.13
C VAL A 469 8.43 -11.93 27.34
N ALA A 470 9.01 -10.74 27.35
CA ALA A 470 8.71 -9.69 28.33
C ALA A 470 7.36 -9.02 28.01
N THR A 471 6.27 -9.78 28.00
CA THR A 471 4.94 -9.24 27.73
C THR A 471 3.91 -9.73 28.75
N HIS A 472 2.91 -8.91 29.06
CA HIS A 472 1.75 -9.30 29.87
C HIS A 472 0.78 -10.25 29.12
N ARG A 473 1.15 -10.69 27.90
CA ARG A 473 0.32 -11.57 27.07
C ARG A 473 0.55 -13.01 27.46
N PRO A 474 -0.51 -13.82 27.62
CA PRO A 474 -0.36 -15.24 27.91
C PRO A 474 0.39 -15.94 26.80
N LEU A 475 1.24 -16.91 27.17
CA LEU A 475 1.90 -17.80 26.22
C LEU A 475 0.81 -18.57 25.45
N ASP A 476 0.84 -18.47 24.14
CA ASP A 476 -0.15 -19.07 23.27
C ASP A 476 0.51 -19.77 22.09
N TYR A 477 0.83 -21.05 22.28
CA TYR A 477 1.48 -21.86 21.24
C TYR A 477 0.76 -21.80 19.90
N TRP A 478 -0.58 -21.81 19.93
CA TRP A 478 -1.44 -21.81 18.73
C TRP A 478 -1.86 -20.42 18.28
N GLY A 479 -1.68 -19.39 19.08
CA GLY A 479 -2.16 -18.03 18.82
C GLY A 479 -3.68 -17.88 18.93
N ARG A 480 -4.38 -18.79 19.63
CA ARG A 480 -5.83 -18.91 19.61
C ARG A 480 -6.52 -18.68 20.96
N ASN A 481 -5.78 -18.60 22.04
CA ASN A 481 -6.35 -18.66 23.40
C ASN A 481 -7.47 -17.63 23.60
N LEU A 482 -7.25 -16.36 23.20
CA LEU A 482 -8.26 -15.30 23.35
C LEU A 482 -9.47 -15.54 22.44
N LEU A 483 -9.26 -15.96 21.19
CA LEU A 483 -10.34 -16.24 20.25
C LEU A 483 -11.19 -17.43 20.74
N ASP A 484 -10.55 -18.52 21.13
CA ASP A 484 -11.23 -19.72 21.64
C ASP A 484 -11.98 -19.44 22.95
N HIS A 485 -11.43 -18.57 23.82
CA HIS A 485 -12.10 -18.14 25.03
C HIS A 485 -13.35 -17.32 24.73
N LEU A 486 -13.24 -16.33 23.85
CA LEU A 486 -14.37 -15.50 23.43
C LEU A 486 -15.50 -16.34 22.79
N ILE A 487 -15.15 -17.31 21.94
CA ILE A 487 -16.15 -18.22 21.35
C ILE A 487 -16.92 -18.97 22.46
N ARG A 488 -16.26 -19.41 23.53
CA ARG A 488 -16.91 -20.09 24.66
C ARG A 488 -17.81 -19.17 25.48
N LEU A 489 -17.56 -17.86 25.47
CA LEU A 489 -18.40 -16.85 26.15
C LEU A 489 -19.63 -16.45 25.33
N LEU A 490 -19.70 -16.77 24.03
CA LEU A 490 -20.84 -16.37 23.19
C LEU A 490 -22.22 -16.77 23.76
N PRO A 491 -22.41 -17.98 24.34
CA PRO A 491 -23.72 -18.35 24.91
C PRO A 491 -24.21 -17.42 26.04
N GLU A 492 -23.26 -16.77 26.73
CA GLU A 492 -23.55 -15.87 27.86
C GLU A 492 -23.63 -14.41 27.42
N ALA A 493 -22.74 -14.02 26.46
CA ALA A 493 -22.57 -12.64 26.03
C ALA A 493 -23.49 -12.23 24.86
N LEU A 494 -23.80 -13.15 23.93
CA LEU A 494 -24.56 -12.85 22.74
C LEU A 494 -26.05 -13.09 22.93
N ALA A 495 -26.90 -12.15 22.51
CA ALA A 495 -28.35 -12.31 22.49
C ALA A 495 -28.75 -13.47 21.55
N ASP A 496 -29.96 -14.01 21.73
CA ASP A 496 -30.40 -15.20 20.98
C ASP A 496 -30.42 -14.96 19.45
N ASP A 497 -30.82 -13.75 19.03
CA ASP A 497 -30.84 -13.29 17.63
C ASP A 497 -29.63 -12.38 17.33
N GLY A 498 -28.62 -12.35 18.18
CA GLY A 498 -27.43 -11.50 18.05
C GLY A 498 -26.43 -12.03 17.03
N THR A 499 -25.54 -11.15 16.63
CA THR A 499 -24.46 -11.47 15.68
C THR A 499 -23.10 -11.05 16.23
N ALA A 500 -22.12 -11.95 16.17
CA ALA A 500 -20.74 -11.60 16.52
C ALA A 500 -19.87 -11.49 15.25
N TYR A 501 -19.08 -10.44 15.17
CA TYR A 501 -18.10 -10.21 14.12
C TYR A 501 -16.70 -10.34 14.69
N MET A 502 -15.97 -11.35 14.23
CA MET A 502 -14.64 -11.66 14.75
C MET A 502 -13.64 -11.80 13.60
N MET A 503 -12.50 -11.14 13.73
CA MET A 503 -11.39 -11.39 12.83
C MET A 503 -10.68 -12.70 13.20
N GLN A 504 -10.31 -13.47 12.18
CA GLN A 504 -9.48 -14.65 12.33
C GLN A 504 -8.40 -14.68 11.26
N LEU A 505 -7.15 -14.91 11.68
CA LEU A 505 -6.00 -15.04 10.79
C LEU A 505 -5.82 -16.49 10.31
N SER A 506 -5.36 -16.65 9.05
CA SER A 506 -5.09 -17.98 8.49
C SER A 506 -3.96 -18.73 9.20
N VAL A 507 -3.05 -18.01 9.84
CA VAL A 507 -1.89 -18.57 10.57
C VAL A 507 -2.26 -19.30 11.87
N ILE A 508 -3.54 -19.28 12.27
CA ILE A 508 -4.02 -20.02 13.46
C ILE A 508 -5.02 -21.14 13.11
N GLY A 509 -5.33 -21.36 11.85
CA GLY A 509 -6.25 -22.37 11.36
C GLY A 509 -7.74 -22.11 11.66
N ARG A 510 -8.64 -22.60 10.82
CA ARG A 510 -10.09 -22.35 10.87
C ARG A 510 -10.90 -23.55 11.42
N ARG A 511 -10.39 -24.76 11.25
CA ARG A 511 -11.10 -25.99 11.63
C ARG A 511 -11.52 -25.96 13.10
N ARG A 512 -10.60 -25.60 13.99
CA ARG A 512 -10.88 -25.52 15.43
C ARG A 512 -11.97 -24.50 15.76
N THR A 513 -12.02 -23.38 15.06
CA THR A 513 -13.08 -22.37 15.22
C THR A 513 -14.44 -22.95 14.84
N ALA A 514 -14.50 -23.63 13.68
CA ALA A 514 -15.74 -24.27 13.22
C ALA A 514 -16.22 -25.35 14.20
N GLU A 515 -15.33 -26.19 14.71
CA GLU A 515 -15.66 -27.25 15.71
C GLU A 515 -16.19 -26.65 17.02
N LEU A 516 -15.56 -25.60 17.55
CA LEU A 516 -16.01 -24.94 18.77
C LEU A 516 -17.39 -24.31 18.59
N LEU A 517 -17.58 -23.57 17.49
CA LEU A 517 -18.88 -22.95 17.20
C LEU A 517 -19.97 -24.00 17.00
N ASP A 518 -19.68 -25.07 16.26
CA ASP A 518 -20.63 -26.18 16.04
C ASP A 518 -21.06 -26.82 17.36
N GLY A 519 -20.11 -27.12 18.24
CA GLY A 519 -20.36 -27.71 19.55
C GLY A 519 -21.18 -26.82 20.48
N LEU A 520 -21.18 -25.49 20.28
CA LEU A 520 -21.97 -24.52 21.04
C LEU A 520 -23.29 -24.12 20.35
N GLY A 521 -23.61 -24.70 19.20
CA GLY A 521 -24.84 -24.40 18.46
C GLY A 521 -24.76 -23.12 17.63
N TYR A 522 -23.57 -22.66 17.28
CA TYR A 522 -23.34 -21.52 16.41
C TYR A 522 -22.82 -21.94 15.04
N GLN A 523 -22.94 -21.06 14.08
CA GLN A 523 -22.36 -21.16 12.75
C GLN A 523 -21.64 -19.88 12.40
N ALA A 524 -20.62 -19.97 11.55
CA ALA A 524 -19.90 -18.83 11.03
C ALA A 524 -19.91 -18.83 9.50
N ARG A 525 -20.01 -17.65 8.92
CA ARG A 525 -19.69 -17.42 7.51
C ARG A 525 -18.61 -16.36 7.37
N VAL A 526 -17.79 -16.46 6.36
CA VAL A 526 -16.84 -15.41 6.00
C VAL A 526 -17.59 -14.35 5.23
N VAL A 527 -17.64 -13.13 5.77
CA VAL A 527 -18.37 -12.00 5.16
C VAL A 527 -17.43 -11.03 4.46
N ASP A 528 -16.16 -11.01 4.85
CA ASP A 528 -15.10 -10.27 4.16
C ASP A 528 -13.74 -10.93 4.45
N PHE A 529 -12.73 -10.65 3.64
CA PHE A 529 -11.36 -11.10 3.89
C PHE A 529 -10.35 -10.13 3.25
N SER A 530 -9.12 -10.20 3.71
CA SER A 530 -8.02 -9.45 3.12
C SER A 530 -6.69 -10.18 3.29
N PHE A 531 -5.72 -9.84 2.45
CA PHE A 531 -4.36 -10.36 2.51
C PHE A 531 -3.47 -9.38 3.26
N PHE A 532 -2.74 -9.90 4.25
CA PHE A 532 -1.82 -9.08 5.05
C PHE A 532 -0.40 -9.62 4.93
N GLU A 533 0.52 -8.77 4.54
CA GLU A 533 1.94 -9.09 4.64
C GLU A 533 2.33 -9.30 6.11
N PHE A 534 3.26 -10.19 6.35
CA PHE A 534 3.81 -10.35 7.69
C PHE A 534 4.43 -9.03 8.15
N SER A 535 3.92 -8.49 9.23
CA SER A 535 4.60 -7.41 9.95
C SER A 535 5.90 -7.94 10.56
N GLU A 536 6.74 -7.05 11.08
CA GLU A 536 7.94 -7.42 11.83
C GLU A 536 7.63 -8.44 12.94
N LEU A 537 6.52 -8.24 13.66
CA LEU A 537 6.06 -9.17 14.69
C LEU A 537 5.83 -10.59 14.15
N PHE A 538 5.13 -10.73 13.02
CA PHE A 538 4.88 -12.04 12.41
C PHE A 538 6.13 -12.63 11.77
N SER A 539 6.98 -11.81 11.21
CA SER A 539 8.26 -12.25 10.64
C SER A 539 9.21 -12.84 11.70
N THR A 540 9.27 -12.23 12.88
CA THR A 540 10.05 -12.77 14.01
C THR A 540 9.47 -14.07 14.57
N LYS A 541 8.19 -14.35 14.36
CA LYS A 541 7.48 -15.56 14.81
C LYS A 541 7.32 -16.62 13.71
N ARG A 542 7.95 -16.43 12.57
CA ARG A 542 7.80 -17.30 11.39
C ARG A 542 8.01 -18.78 11.69
N GLU A 543 9.06 -19.10 12.47
CA GLU A 543 9.36 -20.48 12.82
C GLU A 543 8.23 -21.12 13.64
N GLN A 544 7.67 -20.39 14.61
CA GLN A 544 6.53 -20.86 15.38
C GLN A 544 5.27 -20.98 14.54
N ILE A 545 5.02 -20.06 13.62
CA ILE A 545 3.89 -20.14 12.66
C ILE A 545 4.02 -21.40 11.82
N THR A 546 5.21 -21.69 11.29
CA THR A 546 5.46 -22.94 10.51
C THR A 546 5.18 -24.19 11.33
N ARG A 547 5.57 -24.22 12.61
CA ARG A 547 5.24 -25.37 13.51
C ARG A 547 3.73 -25.54 13.70
N VAL A 548 2.98 -24.44 13.79
CA VAL A 548 1.50 -24.49 13.87
C VAL A 548 0.89 -25.02 12.60
N GLU A 549 1.41 -24.64 11.43
CA GLU A 549 0.96 -25.10 10.13
C GLU A 549 1.19 -26.60 9.93
N GLU A 550 2.31 -27.14 10.42
CA GLU A 550 2.62 -28.58 10.37
C GLU A 550 1.60 -29.45 11.13
N HIS A 551 0.90 -28.89 12.11
CA HIS A 551 0.02 -29.64 13.01
C HIS A 551 -1.44 -29.21 12.97
N SER A 552 -1.82 -28.29 12.06
CA SER A 552 -3.19 -27.78 11.94
C SER A 552 -3.55 -27.45 10.48
N ASP A 553 -4.71 -26.86 10.26
CA ASP A 553 -5.13 -26.28 8.99
C ASP A 553 -4.74 -24.80 8.85
N ALA A 554 -3.82 -24.33 9.69
CA ALA A 554 -3.22 -23.00 9.56
C ALA A 554 -2.35 -22.94 8.29
N TYR A 555 -2.23 -21.76 7.73
CA TYR A 555 -1.38 -21.53 6.57
C TYR A 555 -1.01 -20.05 6.40
N HIS A 556 0.14 -19.82 5.79
CA HIS A 556 0.46 -18.56 5.12
C HIS A 556 0.78 -18.83 3.64
N LEU A 557 0.74 -17.76 2.86
CA LEU A 557 1.10 -17.77 1.44
C LEU A 557 2.47 -17.13 1.30
N ARG A 558 3.26 -17.63 0.35
CA ARG A 558 4.56 -17.06 0.06
C ARG A 558 4.62 -16.58 -1.38
N PHE A 559 4.88 -15.28 -1.56
CA PHE A 559 5.05 -14.65 -2.86
C PHE A 559 6.48 -14.10 -2.95
N GLY A 560 7.38 -14.88 -3.55
CA GLY A 560 8.80 -14.56 -3.56
C GLY A 560 9.39 -14.52 -2.15
N SER A 561 9.88 -13.37 -1.71
CA SER A 561 10.40 -13.12 -0.36
C SER A 561 9.32 -12.69 0.65
N THR A 562 8.09 -12.44 0.20
CA THR A 562 7.01 -11.90 1.03
C THR A 562 6.12 -13.02 1.54
N ASP A 563 5.99 -13.12 2.86
CA ASP A 563 5.00 -13.97 3.51
C ASP A 563 3.71 -13.18 3.73
N VAL A 564 2.60 -13.80 3.37
CA VAL A 564 1.27 -13.20 3.40
C VAL A 564 0.31 -14.11 4.12
N MET A 565 -0.46 -13.58 5.06
CA MET A 565 -1.56 -14.28 5.71
C MET A 565 -2.90 -13.74 5.24
N VAL A 566 -3.93 -14.55 5.37
CA VAL A 566 -5.32 -14.14 5.12
C VAL A 566 -5.99 -13.80 6.44
N ALA A 567 -6.57 -12.62 6.54
CA ALA A 567 -7.48 -12.27 7.62
C ALA A 567 -8.92 -12.45 7.14
N TYR A 568 -9.68 -13.24 7.84
CA TYR A 568 -11.10 -13.46 7.60
C TYR A 568 -11.93 -12.67 8.59
N LEU A 569 -12.96 -12.00 8.14
CA LEU A 569 -14.02 -11.50 8.99
C LEU A 569 -15.15 -12.53 9.05
N LEU A 570 -15.32 -13.10 10.22
CA LEU A 570 -16.38 -14.07 10.50
C LEU A 570 -17.61 -13.36 11.04
N GLU A 571 -18.75 -13.64 10.44
CA GLU A 571 -20.07 -13.36 11.00
C GLU A 571 -20.57 -14.63 11.67
N ILE A 572 -20.83 -14.57 12.96
CA ILE A 572 -21.20 -15.71 13.79
C ILE A 572 -22.62 -15.49 14.32
N THR A 573 -23.50 -16.48 14.07
CA THR A 573 -24.89 -16.47 14.50
C THR A 573 -25.27 -17.80 15.11
N ARG A 574 -26.33 -17.85 15.91
CA ARG A 574 -26.91 -19.14 16.35
C ARG A 574 -27.46 -19.91 15.16
N LYS A 575 -27.27 -21.23 15.20
CA LYS A 575 -27.96 -22.10 14.26
C LYS A 575 -29.46 -22.02 14.47
N SER A 576 -30.23 -21.86 13.40
CA SER A 576 -31.69 -21.98 13.48
C SER A 576 -32.04 -23.38 14.00
N LYS A 577 -32.92 -23.45 14.98
CA LYS A 577 -33.54 -24.71 15.37
C LYS A 577 -34.38 -25.16 14.18
N ASP A 578 -33.85 -26.11 13.37
CA ASP A 578 -34.65 -26.73 12.33
C ASP A 578 -35.93 -27.31 12.94
N THR A 579 -37.06 -26.78 12.52
CA THR A 579 -38.38 -27.37 12.74
C THR A 579 -38.53 -28.57 11.79
N THR A 580 -37.71 -29.60 11.97
CA THR A 580 -37.91 -30.89 11.31
C THR A 580 -38.21 -31.94 12.37
N ASP A 581 -39.40 -31.77 12.97
CA ASP A 581 -40.21 -32.84 13.54
C ASP A 581 -41.68 -32.55 13.20
N ARG A 582 -42.06 -32.90 11.97
CA ARG A 582 -43.44 -33.21 11.57
C ARG A 582 -43.46 -34.28 10.50
#